data_abce182a0caca54920c09d31fcf5b645
#
_entry.id   abce182a0caca54920c09d31fcf5b645
#
_cell.length_a   1.000
_cell.length_b   1.000
_cell.length_c   1.000
_cell.angle_alpha   90.00
_cell.angle_beta   90.00
_cell.angle_gamma   90.00
#
_symmetry.space_group_name_H-M   'P 1'
#
loop_
_entity.id
_entity.type
_entity.pdbx_description
1 polymer ?
#
loop_
_entity_poly.entity_id
_entity_poly.type
_entity_poly.pdbx_seq_one_letter_code
_entity_poly.pdbx_strand_id
1 'polypeptide(L)'
;FGSLDNEVAADILGEVNPRLQRSLIEGLETEHAADIIEEMEPDEAADILAELPESKSDQILKDMQADEREDVADLLEYRDDVAGGRMTTDFIALPHQAHVADAVAALRNFEGQAENVTTVFLVNEHQHVVGMVPLARLLLAGSGDSLEPMAESPISVERDRRERDVAEIFNKYNLLALPVVDEQQRLVGVVTVDDVIAWLSEK
;
A
#
# COMPACT_ATOMS: atom_id res chain seq x y z
N PHE A 1 -10.58 15.03 -18.47
CA PHE A 1 -9.80 14.52 -17.33
C PHE A 1 -9.44 15.67 -16.40
N GLY A 2 -8.66 16.66 -16.81
CA GLY A 2 -8.23 17.79 -15.96
C GLY A 2 -9.33 18.73 -15.39
N SER A 3 -10.58 18.35 -15.44
CA SER A 3 -11.70 19.04 -14.78
C SER A 3 -12.52 18.13 -13.88
N LEU A 4 -12.06 16.91 -13.65
CA LEU A 4 -12.63 15.97 -12.69
C LEU A 4 -12.18 16.34 -11.27
N ASP A 5 -12.89 15.83 -10.29
CA ASP A 5 -12.43 15.77 -8.90
C ASP A 5 -11.17 14.89 -8.83
N ASN A 6 -10.21 15.21 -7.95
CA ASN A 6 -8.93 14.54 -7.89
C ASN A 6 -9.07 13.05 -7.53
N GLU A 7 -9.93 12.72 -6.55
CA GLU A 7 -10.23 11.35 -6.14
C GLU A 7 -10.78 10.52 -7.32
N VAL A 8 -11.77 11.08 -8.06
CA VAL A 8 -12.34 10.42 -9.26
C VAL A 8 -11.31 10.29 -10.38
N ALA A 9 -10.39 11.24 -10.51
CA ALA A 9 -9.33 11.17 -11.51
C ALA A 9 -8.28 10.10 -11.15
N ALA A 10 -7.96 9.95 -9.87
CA ALA A 10 -7.09 8.90 -9.34
C ALA A 10 -7.68 7.50 -9.60
N ASP A 11 -8.95 7.28 -9.25
CA ASP A 11 -9.67 6.02 -9.53
C ASP A 11 -9.62 5.65 -11.02
N ILE A 12 -9.85 6.63 -11.91
CA ILE A 12 -9.78 6.40 -13.35
C ILE A 12 -8.35 6.05 -13.78
N LEU A 13 -7.34 6.66 -13.18
CA LEU A 13 -5.93 6.34 -13.48
C LEU A 13 -5.60 4.91 -13.08
N GLY A 14 -6.02 4.43 -11.91
CA GLY A 14 -5.81 3.05 -11.48
C GLY A 14 -6.39 2.01 -12.45
N GLU A 15 -7.52 2.32 -13.11
CA GLU A 15 -8.24 1.41 -13.99
C GLU A 15 -7.78 1.40 -15.46
N VAL A 16 -6.99 2.39 -15.89
CA VAL A 16 -6.56 2.47 -17.31
C VAL A 16 -5.18 1.88 -17.53
N ASN A 17 -4.89 1.46 -18.76
CA ASN A 17 -3.60 0.87 -19.07
C ASN A 17 -2.43 1.88 -18.95
N PRO A 18 -1.17 1.42 -18.70
CA PRO A 18 -0.01 2.30 -18.43
C PRO A 18 0.25 3.36 -19.51
N ARG A 19 0.01 3.05 -20.79
CA ARG A 19 0.19 4.04 -21.88
C ARG A 19 -0.79 5.20 -21.78
N LEU A 20 -2.03 4.92 -21.36
CA LEU A 20 -3.05 5.95 -21.19
C LEU A 20 -2.80 6.74 -19.89
N GLN A 21 -2.42 6.08 -18.80
CA GLN A 21 -1.99 6.72 -17.55
C GLN A 21 -0.92 7.79 -17.84
N ARG A 22 0.17 7.37 -18.47
CA ARG A 22 1.26 8.26 -18.86
C ARG A 22 0.78 9.43 -19.73
N SER A 23 -0.02 9.16 -20.76
CA SER A 23 -0.51 10.21 -21.67
C SER A 23 -1.42 11.23 -20.96
N LEU A 24 -2.22 10.79 -20.00
CA LEU A 24 -3.09 11.66 -19.20
C LEU A 24 -2.27 12.56 -18.29
N ILE A 25 -1.31 12.00 -17.57
CA ILE A 25 -0.44 12.75 -16.63
C ILE A 25 0.51 13.70 -17.39
N GLU A 26 1.09 13.28 -18.51
CA GLU A 26 1.94 14.17 -19.33
C GLU A 26 1.18 15.41 -19.84
N GLY A 27 -0.13 15.28 -20.03
CA GLY A 27 -0.99 16.37 -20.52
C GLY A 27 -1.45 17.35 -19.44
N LEU A 28 -1.16 17.11 -18.17
CA LEU A 28 -1.52 17.98 -17.04
C LEU A 28 -0.37 18.93 -16.66
N GLU A 29 -0.73 20.05 -16.04
CA GLU A 29 0.22 20.88 -15.27
C GLU A 29 0.70 20.06 -14.06
N THR A 30 1.96 20.29 -13.62
CA THR A 30 2.59 19.43 -12.60
C THR A 30 1.90 19.49 -11.24
N GLU A 31 1.46 20.67 -10.82
CA GLU A 31 0.72 20.88 -9.56
C GLU A 31 -0.58 20.03 -9.57
N HIS A 32 -1.34 20.09 -10.65
CA HIS A 32 -2.59 19.32 -10.76
C HIS A 32 -2.34 17.80 -10.91
N ALA A 33 -1.24 17.40 -11.55
CA ALA A 33 -0.83 16.01 -11.60
C ALA A 33 -0.43 15.49 -10.21
N ALA A 34 0.28 16.31 -9.40
CA ALA A 34 0.61 15.98 -8.02
C ALA A 34 -0.65 15.78 -7.17
N ASP A 35 -1.59 16.73 -7.23
CA ASP A 35 -2.87 16.64 -6.51
C ASP A 35 -3.66 15.36 -6.81
N ILE A 36 -3.59 14.86 -8.04
CA ILE A 36 -4.28 13.62 -8.44
C ILE A 36 -3.50 12.38 -7.96
N ILE A 37 -2.17 12.40 -8.07
CA ILE A 37 -1.30 11.28 -7.70
C ILE A 37 -1.31 11.08 -6.18
N GLU A 38 -1.46 12.13 -5.38
CA GLU A 38 -1.59 12.06 -3.92
C GLU A 38 -2.87 11.33 -3.45
N GLU A 39 -3.90 11.25 -4.29
CA GLU A 39 -5.12 10.50 -3.98
C GLU A 39 -5.03 9.00 -4.35
N MET A 40 -3.88 8.56 -4.92
CA MET A 40 -3.65 7.15 -5.30
C MET A 40 -2.94 6.40 -4.17
N GLU A 41 -2.96 5.06 -4.22
CA GLU A 41 -2.07 4.27 -3.36
C GLU A 41 -0.59 4.56 -3.69
N PRO A 42 0.30 4.60 -2.68
CA PRO A 42 1.70 4.99 -2.87
C PRO A 42 2.46 4.15 -3.91
N ASP A 43 2.19 2.85 -4.00
CA ASP A 43 2.78 1.96 -5.00
C ASP A 43 2.25 2.21 -6.42
N GLU A 44 0.96 2.45 -6.59
CA GLU A 44 0.38 2.84 -7.86
C GLU A 44 0.93 4.21 -8.33
N ALA A 45 1.05 5.17 -7.40
CA ALA A 45 1.66 6.47 -7.65
C ALA A 45 3.12 6.31 -8.11
N ALA A 46 3.90 5.45 -7.43
CA ALA A 46 5.29 5.16 -7.79
C ALA A 46 5.39 4.51 -9.18
N ASP A 47 4.55 3.53 -9.50
CA ASP A 47 4.51 2.89 -10.81
C ASP A 47 4.26 3.89 -11.94
N ILE A 48 3.29 4.79 -11.77
CA ILE A 48 3.01 5.84 -12.76
C ILE A 48 4.20 6.78 -12.92
N LEU A 49 4.81 7.23 -11.82
CA LEU A 49 5.95 8.14 -11.85
C LEU A 49 7.19 7.50 -12.48
N ALA A 50 7.40 6.19 -12.29
CA ALA A 50 8.48 5.44 -12.92
C ALA A 50 8.38 5.40 -14.45
N GLU A 51 7.16 5.38 -14.99
CA GLU A 51 6.89 5.38 -16.45
C GLU A 51 7.02 6.77 -17.10
N LEU A 52 7.09 7.86 -16.32
CA LEU A 52 7.21 9.22 -16.82
C LEU A 52 8.68 9.58 -17.16
N PRO A 53 8.90 10.63 -18.00
CA PRO A 53 10.22 11.23 -18.12
C PRO A 53 10.72 11.75 -16.75
N GLU A 54 11.98 11.46 -16.40
CA GLU A 54 12.59 11.82 -15.11
C GLU A 54 12.32 13.27 -14.69
N SER A 55 12.44 14.22 -15.64
CA SER A 55 12.19 15.64 -15.39
C SER A 55 10.74 15.96 -15.00
N LYS A 56 9.75 15.19 -15.48
CA LYS A 56 8.33 15.36 -15.16
C LYS A 56 8.03 14.72 -13.81
N SER A 57 8.53 13.50 -13.57
CA SER A 57 8.45 12.79 -12.29
C SER A 57 9.02 13.63 -11.15
N ASP A 58 10.25 14.16 -11.31
CA ASP A 58 10.89 15.04 -10.33
C ASP A 58 10.09 16.32 -10.02
N GLN A 59 9.41 16.87 -11.01
CA GLN A 59 8.59 18.07 -10.81
C GLN A 59 7.31 17.74 -10.02
N ILE A 60 6.63 16.65 -10.40
CA ILE A 60 5.43 16.17 -9.69
C ILE A 60 5.79 15.87 -8.22
N LEU A 61 6.85 15.10 -7.96
CA LEU A 61 7.31 14.81 -6.60
C LEU A 61 7.59 16.08 -5.78
N LYS A 62 8.12 17.15 -6.40
CA LYS A 62 8.35 18.42 -5.70
C LYS A 62 7.07 19.17 -5.33
N ASP A 63 6.03 19.02 -6.15
CA ASP A 63 4.75 19.68 -5.96
C ASP A 63 3.86 18.89 -4.96
N MET A 64 4.16 17.60 -4.67
CA MET A 64 3.50 16.76 -3.68
C MET A 64 3.75 17.20 -2.24
N GLN A 65 2.82 16.90 -1.34
CA GLN A 65 2.96 17.05 0.11
C GLN A 65 4.13 16.22 0.63
N ALA A 66 4.73 16.65 1.75
CA ALA A 66 6.05 16.14 2.15
C ALA A 66 6.03 14.67 2.60
N ASP A 67 4.97 14.25 3.28
CA ASP A 67 4.72 12.88 3.75
C ASP A 67 4.43 11.92 2.59
N GLU A 68 3.46 12.23 1.73
CA GLU A 68 3.12 11.45 0.54
C GLU A 68 4.32 11.31 -0.41
N ARG A 69 5.07 12.41 -0.60
CA ARG A 69 6.29 12.38 -1.40
C ARG A 69 7.36 11.46 -0.86
N GLU A 70 7.55 11.39 0.49
CA GLU A 70 8.54 10.52 1.12
C GLU A 70 8.20 9.06 0.85
N ASP A 71 6.93 8.67 1.02
CA ASP A 71 6.45 7.32 0.79
C ASP A 71 6.63 6.88 -0.67
N VAL A 72 6.21 7.72 -1.62
CA VAL A 72 6.35 7.42 -3.06
C VAL A 72 7.81 7.41 -3.50
N ALA A 73 8.64 8.34 -2.99
CA ALA A 73 10.06 8.39 -3.34
C ALA A 73 10.82 7.16 -2.83
N ASP A 74 10.50 6.67 -1.64
CA ASP A 74 11.08 5.44 -1.09
C ASP A 74 10.72 4.22 -1.95
N LEU A 75 9.48 4.14 -2.45
CA LEU A 75 9.04 3.05 -3.32
C LEU A 75 9.74 3.06 -4.69
N LEU A 76 10.00 4.25 -5.26
CA LEU A 76 10.75 4.41 -6.52
C LEU A 76 12.20 3.91 -6.46
N GLU A 77 12.77 3.69 -5.26
CA GLU A 77 14.11 3.11 -5.12
C GLU A 77 14.13 1.60 -5.37
N TYR A 78 12.98 0.93 -5.32
CA TYR A 78 12.88 -0.52 -5.51
C TYR A 78 12.62 -0.87 -6.97
N ARG A 79 12.97 -2.13 -7.30
CA ARG A 79 12.67 -2.70 -8.61
C ARG A 79 11.26 -3.29 -8.60
N ASP A 80 10.56 -3.17 -9.72
CA ASP A 80 9.17 -3.65 -9.88
C ASP A 80 9.02 -5.18 -9.75
N ASP A 81 10.12 -5.96 -9.82
CA ASP A 81 10.09 -7.42 -9.75
C ASP A 81 10.32 -7.99 -8.34
N VAL A 82 10.29 -7.14 -7.31
CA VAL A 82 10.44 -7.52 -5.89
C VAL A 82 9.31 -6.96 -5.03
N ALA A 83 9.14 -7.53 -3.82
CA ALA A 83 8.08 -7.13 -2.88
C ALA A 83 8.12 -5.64 -2.54
N GLY A 84 9.30 -5.05 -2.36
CA GLY A 84 9.47 -3.64 -2.05
C GLY A 84 9.03 -2.67 -3.14
N GLY A 85 9.06 -3.09 -4.41
CA GLY A 85 8.60 -2.28 -5.54
C GLY A 85 7.10 -2.41 -5.82
N ARG A 86 6.39 -3.22 -5.05
CA ARG A 86 4.94 -3.46 -5.20
C ARG A 86 4.21 -3.46 -3.86
N MET A 87 4.86 -3.00 -2.82
CA MET A 87 4.21 -2.85 -1.53
C MET A 87 3.59 -1.46 -1.44
N THR A 88 2.41 -1.39 -0.84
CA THR A 88 1.88 -0.12 -0.37
C THR A 88 2.41 0.20 1.02
N THR A 89 2.61 1.48 1.33
CA THR A 89 2.87 1.99 2.67
C THR A 89 1.58 2.28 3.42
N ASP A 90 0.44 2.20 2.75
CA ASP A 90 -0.91 2.38 3.28
C ASP A 90 -1.39 1.13 4.01
N PHE A 91 -1.05 1.02 5.30
CA PHE A 91 -1.49 -0.09 6.15
C PHE A 91 -1.77 0.36 7.59
N ILE A 92 -2.53 -0.43 8.34
CA ILE A 92 -2.79 -0.20 9.76
C ILE A 92 -1.94 -1.14 10.60
N ALA A 93 -1.02 -0.57 11.37
CA ALA A 93 -0.24 -1.28 12.38
C ALA A 93 -0.58 -0.74 13.79
N LEU A 94 -0.83 -1.65 14.72
CA LEU A 94 -1.16 -1.33 16.09
C LEU A 94 -0.26 -2.11 17.06
N PRO A 95 -0.02 -1.58 18.26
CA PRO A 95 0.64 -2.35 19.33
C PRO A 95 -0.09 -3.67 19.59
N HIS A 96 0.63 -4.74 19.88
CA HIS A 96 0.04 -6.07 20.11
C HIS A 96 -0.96 -6.12 21.28
N GLN A 97 -0.89 -5.16 22.22
CA GLN A 97 -1.83 -5.02 23.34
C GLN A 97 -3.12 -4.26 22.96
N ALA A 98 -3.25 -3.79 21.73
CA ALA A 98 -4.41 -3.00 21.28
C ALA A 98 -5.72 -3.80 21.36
N HIS A 99 -6.83 -3.07 21.40
CA HIS A 99 -8.19 -3.59 21.46
C HIS A 99 -8.94 -3.31 20.17
N VAL A 100 -10.08 -3.93 19.99
CA VAL A 100 -10.96 -3.73 18.82
C VAL A 100 -11.34 -2.25 18.65
N ALA A 101 -11.54 -1.52 19.74
CA ALA A 101 -11.83 -0.09 19.69
C ALA A 101 -10.71 0.72 19.03
N ASP A 102 -9.44 0.34 19.28
CA ASP A 102 -8.27 1.02 18.71
C ASP A 102 -8.19 0.77 17.18
N ALA A 103 -8.45 -0.48 16.75
CA ALA A 103 -8.49 -0.82 15.34
C ALA A 103 -9.60 -0.08 14.59
N VAL A 104 -10.80 0.01 15.18
CA VAL A 104 -11.91 0.76 14.59
C VAL A 104 -11.61 2.26 14.53
N ALA A 105 -10.92 2.81 15.56
CA ALA A 105 -10.51 4.21 15.56
C ALA A 105 -9.44 4.47 14.48
N ALA A 106 -8.46 3.56 14.34
CA ALA A 106 -7.45 3.66 13.29
C ALA A 106 -8.06 3.64 11.89
N LEU A 107 -8.99 2.71 11.61
CA LEU A 107 -9.72 2.65 10.35
C LEU A 107 -10.52 3.92 10.04
N ARG A 108 -11.15 4.53 11.04
CA ARG A 108 -11.95 5.76 10.86
C ARG A 108 -11.11 6.99 10.57
N ASN A 109 -9.87 6.99 11.02
CA ASN A 109 -8.93 8.09 10.88
C ASN A 109 -7.85 7.76 9.83
N PHE A 110 -8.03 6.67 9.08
CA PHE A 110 -7.12 6.28 8.03
C PHE A 110 -7.24 7.24 6.85
N GLU A 111 -6.14 7.80 6.41
CA GLU A 111 -6.09 8.81 5.35
C GLU A 111 -5.98 8.19 3.95
N GLY A 112 -5.51 6.91 3.87
CA GLY A 112 -5.48 6.14 2.63
C GLY A 112 -6.82 5.49 2.27
N GLN A 113 -6.82 4.62 1.27
CA GLN A 113 -8.00 3.90 0.79
C GLN A 113 -8.44 2.81 1.78
N ALA A 114 -9.32 3.14 2.72
CA ALA A 114 -9.74 2.24 3.81
C ALA A 114 -10.40 0.95 3.32
N GLU A 115 -11.01 0.92 2.13
CA GLU A 115 -11.58 -0.25 1.47
C GLU A 115 -10.55 -1.32 1.10
N ASN A 116 -9.30 -0.93 0.88
CA ASN A 116 -8.20 -1.84 0.54
C ASN A 116 -7.54 -2.43 1.79
N VAL A 117 -7.82 -1.87 2.97
CA VAL A 117 -7.34 -2.44 4.24
C VAL A 117 -8.14 -3.70 4.57
N THR A 118 -7.54 -4.86 4.39
CA THR A 118 -8.16 -6.17 4.71
C THR A 118 -7.70 -6.74 6.04
N THR A 119 -6.58 -6.25 6.56
CA THR A 119 -5.86 -6.81 7.73
C THR A 119 -5.25 -5.69 8.56
N VAL A 120 -5.38 -5.79 9.88
CA VAL A 120 -4.63 -4.97 10.84
C VAL A 120 -3.42 -5.76 11.32
N PHE A 121 -2.25 -5.16 11.28
CA PHE A 121 -1.01 -5.77 11.74
C PHE A 121 -0.74 -5.41 13.20
N LEU A 122 -0.34 -6.39 13.99
CA LEU A 122 0.10 -6.17 15.35
C LEU A 122 1.61 -6.16 15.40
N VAL A 123 2.18 -5.11 16.00
CA VAL A 123 3.62 -4.93 16.11
C VAL A 123 4.07 -4.83 17.55
N ASN A 124 5.31 -5.22 17.80
CA ASN A 124 5.97 -5.03 19.09
C ASN A 124 6.67 -3.64 19.17
N GLU A 125 7.36 -3.37 20.28
CA GLU A 125 8.10 -2.13 20.53
C GLU A 125 9.22 -1.86 19.50
N HIS A 126 9.66 -2.88 18.77
CA HIS A 126 10.67 -2.79 17.70
C HIS A 126 10.07 -2.71 16.31
N GLN A 127 8.76 -2.53 16.18
CA GLN A 127 8.01 -2.53 14.91
C GLN A 127 8.05 -3.88 14.17
N HIS A 128 8.37 -4.99 14.85
CA HIS A 128 8.28 -6.33 14.27
C HIS A 128 6.83 -6.81 14.28
N VAL A 129 6.39 -7.38 13.18
CA VAL A 129 5.04 -7.97 13.07
C VAL A 129 4.94 -9.21 13.96
N VAL A 130 4.03 -9.19 14.91
CA VAL A 130 3.78 -10.28 15.86
C VAL A 130 2.40 -10.92 15.70
N GLY A 131 1.52 -10.32 14.91
CA GLY A 131 0.20 -10.85 14.61
C GLY A 131 -0.44 -10.17 13.40
N MET A 132 -1.43 -10.85 12.81
CA MET A 132 -2.25 -10.37 11.70
C MET A 132 -3.71 -10.59 12.06
N VAL A 133 -4.52 -9.54 12.07
CA VAL A 133 -5.94 -9.61 12.42
C VAL A 133 -6.79 -9.25 11.19
N PRO A 134 -7.43 -10.24 10.54
CA PRO A 134 -8.37 -9.96 9.45
C PRO A 134 -9.52 -9.07 9.94
N LEU A 135 -9.88 -8.03 9.17
CA LEU A 135 -10.94 -7.07 9.55
C LEU A 135 -12.28 -7.75 9.85
N ALA A 136 -12.59 -8.84 9.15
CA ALA A 136 -13.82 -9.61 9.39
C ALA A 136 -13.95 -10.11 10.83
N ARG A 137 -12.83 -10.34 11.55
CA ARG A 137 -12.86 -10.75 12.95
C ARG A 137 -13.29 -9.64 13.89
N LEU A 138 -12.96 -8.39 13.55
CA LEU A 138 -13.36 -7.22 14.35
C LEU A 138 -14.88 -7.06 14.40
N LEU A 139 -15.58 -7.42 13.30
CA LEU A 139 -17.04 -7.33 13.21
C LEU A 139 -17.77 -8.31 14.13
N LEU A 140 -17.09 -9.37 14.56
CA LEU A 140 -17.64 -10.42 15.43
C LEU A 140 -17.28 -10.24 16.91
N ALA A 141 -16.47 -9.21 17.21
CA ALA A 141 -15.92 -8.97 18.55
C ALA A 141 -16.51 -7.73 19.21
N GLY A 142 -16.43 -7.67 20.51
CA GLY A 142 -16.80 -6.48 21.30
C GLY A 142 -15.69 -5.44 21.28
N SER A 143 -16.05 -4.15 21.35
CA SER A 143 -15.10 -3.04 21.30
C SER A 143 -13.99 -3.10 22.36
N GLY A 144 -14.26 -3.72 23.51
CA GLY A 144 -13.29 -3.91 24.61
C GLY A 144 -12.44 -5.18 24.49
N ASP A 145 -12.65 -6.02 23.48
CA ASP A 145 -11.90 -7.25 23.33
C ASP A 145 -10.47 -6.97 22.84
N SER A 146 -9.49 -7.73 23.35
CA SER A 146 -8.10 -7.66 22.91
C SER A 146 -7.94 -8.22 21.49
N LEU A 147 -7.09 -7.62 20.68
CA LEU A 147 -6.76 -8.10 19.33
C LEU A 147 -5.85 -9.33 19.35
N GLU A 148 -5.02 -9.49 20.38
CA GLU A 148 -4.01 -10.57 20.46
C GLU A 148 -4.61 -11.99 20.32
N PRO A 149 -5.73 -12.36 20.98
CA PRO A 149 -6.34 -13.69 20.79
C PRO A 149 -6.97 -13.90 19.41
N MET A 150 -7.20 -12.83 18.66
CA MET A 150 -7.78 -12.86 17.33
C MET A 150 -6.71 -12.93 16.23
N ALA A 151 -5.45 -12.67 16.60
CA ALA A 151 -4.36 -12.61 15.64
C ALA A 151 -3.96 -14.00 15.15
N GLU A 152 -3.65 -14.06 13.87
CA GLU A 152 -2.97 -15.18 13.23
C GLU A 152 -1.46 -14.99 13.33
N SER A 153 -0.72 -16.09 13.28
CA SER A 153 0.74 -16.03 13.23
C SER A 153 1.19 -15.27 11.99
N PRO A 154 2.09 -14.29 12.10
CA PRO A 154 2.51 -13.50 10.98
C PRO A 154 3.34 -14.34 10.01
N ILE A 155 3.09 -14.10 8.72
CA ILE A 155 3.96 -14.51 7.61
C ILE A 155 4.42 -13.21 7.00
N SER A 156 5.72 -13.01 6.86
CA SER A 156 6.30 -11.81 6.25
C SER A 156 7.35 -12.16 5.22
N VAL A 157 7.68 -11.22 4.36
CA VAL A 157 8.76 -11.30 3.37
C VAL A 157 9.69 -10.10 3.49
N GLU A 158 10.94 -10.28 3.11
CA GLU A 158 11.88 -9.17 2.96
C GLU A 158 11.58 -8.40 1.67
N ARG A 159 11.86 -7.10 1.66
CA ARG A 159 11.56 -6.18 0.54
C ARG A 159 12.21 -6.57 -0.79
N ASP A 160 13.31 -7.33 -0.77
CA ASP A 160 14.01 -7.84 -1.97
C ASP A 160 13.46 -9.19 -2.47
N ARG A 161 12.38 -9.71 -1.83
CA ARG A 161 11.75 -10.96 -2.22
C ARG A 161 11.12 -10.87 -3.59
N ARG A 162 11.46 -11.82 -4.48
CA ARG A 162 10.95 -11.81 -5.85
C ARG A 162 9.44 -12.04 -5.91
N GLU A 163 8.80 -11.33 -6.80
CA GLU A 163 7.37 -11.43 -7.18
C GLU A 163 6.86 -12.87 -7.21
N ARG A 164 7.56 -13.76 -7.90
CA ARG A 164 7.16 -15.16 -8.02
C ARG A 164 7.05 -15.89 -6.67
N ASP A 165 8.01 -15.64 -5.78
CA ASP A 165 8.02 -16.25 -4.45
C ASP A 165 6.89 -15.67 -3.59
N VAL A 166 6.62 -14.36 -3.74
CA VAL A 166 5.49 -13.68 -3.10
C VAL A 166 4.18 -14.31 -3.54
N ALA A 167 3.95 -14.47 -4.85
CA ALA A 167 2.75 -15.12 -5.39
C ALA A 167 2.57 -16.57 -4.89
N GLU A 168 3.67 -17.35 -4.76
CA GLU A 168 3.62 -18.70 -4.19
C GLU A 168 3.18 -18.68 -2.71
N ILE A 169 3.59 -17.66 -1.93
CA ILE A 169 3.19 -17.50 -0.52
C ILE A 169 1.70 -17.17 -0.43
N PHE A 170 1.21 -16.20 -1.23
CA PHE A 170 -0.23 -15.88 -1.29
C PHE A 170 -1.07 -17.11 -1.57
N ASN A 171 -0.73 -17.87 -2.61
CA ASN A 171 -1.45 -19.08 -2.98
C ASN A 171 -1.37 -20.16 -1.88
N LYS A 172 -0.20 -20.36 -1.27
CA LYS A 172 0.02 -21.41 -0.25
C LYS A 172 -0.75 -21.15 1.04
N TYR A 173 -0.84 -19.90 1.46
CA TYR A 173 -1.43 -19.52 2.74
C TYR A 173 -2.79 -18.82 2.59
N ASN A 174 -3.28 -18.66 1.35
CA ASN A 174 -4.54 -17.98 1.04
C ASN A 174 -4.64 -16.60 1.69
N LEU A 175 -3.58 -15.81 1.54
CA LEU A 175 -3.48 -14.48 2.14
C LEU A 175 -4.28 -13.45 1.33
N LEU A 176 -4.73 -12.39 2.00
CA LEU A 176 -5.27 -11.17 1.39
C LEU A 176 -4.24 -10.03 1.42
N ALA A 177 -3.34 -10.05 2.41
CA ALA A 177 -2.28 -9.10 2.58
C ALA A 177 -1.04 -9.79 3.15
N LEU A 178 0.15 -9.38 2.72
CA LEU A 178 1.43 -9.95 3.13
C LEU A 178 2.37 -8.82 3.59
N PRO A 179 2.72 -8.76 4.89
CA PRO A 179 3.62 -7.73 5.39
C PRO A 179 5.03 -7.89 4.81
N VAL A 180 5.59 -6.77 4.42
CA VAL A 180 6.97 -6.62 3.95
C VAL A 180 7.81 -6.03 5.06
N VAL A 181 8.99 -6.60 5.27
CA VAL A 181 9.89 -6.18 6.34
C VAL A 181 11.27 -5.78 5.80
N ASP A 182 11.92 -4.89 6.52
CA ASP A 182 13.29 -4.49 6.24
C ASP A 182 14.33 -5.50 6.81
N GLU A 183 15.61 -5.18 6.65
CA GLU A 183 16.73 -5.99 7.18
C GLU A 183 16.72 -6.11 8.71
N GLN A 184 16.08 -5.17 9.41
CA GLN A 184 15.88 -5.17 10.85
C GLN A 184 14.57 -5.86 11.26
N GLN A 185 13.87 -6.51 10.31
CA GLN A 185 12.57 -7.18 10.51
C GLN A 185 11.45 -6.22 10.93
N ARG A 186 11.56 -4.92 10.66
CA ARG A 186 10.50 -3.95 10.91
C ARG A 186 9.52 -3.95 9.74
N LEU A 187 8.24 -3.78 10.04
CA LEU A 187 7.18 -3.61 9.04
C LEU A 187 7.41 -2.30 8.27
N VAL A 188 7.55 -2.39 6.96
CA VAL A 188 7.80 -1.24 6.09
C VAL A 188 6.76 -1.09 4.98
N GLY A 189 5.95 -2.11 4.74
CA GLY A 189 4.89 -2.08 3.73
C GLY A 189 4.09 -3.36 3.72
N VAL A 190 3.15 -3.42 2.81
CA VAL A 190 2.24 -4.56 2.63
C VAL A 190 2.02 -4.78 1.14
N VAL A 191 2.13 -6.02 0.67
CA VAL A 191 1.65 -6.42 -0.66
C VAL A 191 0.25 -6.96 -0.51
N THR A 192 -0.67 -6.56 -1.39
CA THR A 192 -2.06 -7.02 -1.37
C THR A 192 -2.31 -8.11 -2.43
N VAL A 193 -3.46 -8.77 -2.37
CA VAL A 193 -3.77 -9.87 -3.30
C VAL A 193 -4.05 -9.40 -4.71
N ASP A 194 -4.59 -8.19 -4.88
CA ASP A 194 -4.86 -7.54 -6.15
C ASP A 194 -3.56 -7.21 -6.90
N ASP A 195 -2.52 -6.72 -6.21
CA ASP A 195 -1.18 -6.51 -6.79
C ASP A 195 -0.59 -7.81 -7.32
N VAL A 196 -0.74 -8.91 -6.56
CA VAL A 196 -0.29 -10.22 -7.02
C VAL A 196 -1.07 -10.69 -8.26
N ILE A 197 -2.35 -10.39 -8.34
CA ILE A 197 -3.18 -10.69 -9.52
C ILE A 197 -2.74 -9.84 -10.73
N ALA A 198 -2.46 -8.56 -10.52
CA ALA A 198 -1.93 -7.67 -11.55
C ALA A 198 -0.62 -8.23 -12.12
N TRP A 199 0.36 -8.58 -11.30
CA TRP A 199 1.62 -9.21 -11.72
C TRP A 199 1.44 -10.47 -12.57
N LEU A 200 0.48 -11.32 -12.22
CA LEU A 200 0.22 -12.54 -12.97
C LEU A 200 -0.45 -12.27 -14.32
N SER A 201 -1.07 -11.10 -14.49
CA SER A 201 -1.79 -10.70 -15.70
C SER A 201 -0.90 -9.97 -16.70
N GLU A 202 0.19 -9.38 -16.28
CA GLU A 202 1.17 -8.66 -17.11
C GLU A 202 2.08 -9.57 -17.96
N LYS A 203 2.01 -10.89 -17.76
CA LYS A 203 2.79 -11.94 -18.47
C LYS A 203 1.99 -12.64 -19.52
#